data_c88b9ee98e91fbfa86bfedbe351effff
#
_entry.id   c88b9ee98e91fbfa86bfedbe351effff
#
_cell.length_a   1.000
_cell.length_b   1.000
_cell.length_c   1.000
_cell.angle_alpha   90.00
_cell.angle_beta   90.00
_cell.angle_gamma   90.00
#
_symmetry.space_group_name_H-M   'P 1'
#
loop_
_entity.id
_entity.type
_entity.pdbx_description
1 polymer ?
#
loop_
_entity_poly.entity_id
_entity_poly.type
_entity_poly.pdbx_seq_one_letter_code
_entity_poly.pdbx_strand_id
1 'polypeptide(L)'
;MKKENIDIVKAEGELIELHADEIPELAWSTGPVSYEYHMKRRSLFDASVQRSWRTPGTLFSADSAILSIREGKLLGVAIAFNGTEFKERVAALGPLWEEMLKAEEVTAEEIVGVAERSKLASWLNPVIYSNTFYVHAIAVKPEARGQRVGYLMMEYLFNKAKELGYQEFQLD
;
A
#
# COMPACT_ATOMS: atom_id res chain seq x y z
N MET A 1 -23.00 -21.08 16.22
CA MET A 1 -21.66 -20.52 15.96
C MET A 1 -21.80 -19.00 15.81
N LYS A 2 -21.23 -18.21 16.74
CA LYS A 2 -21.12 -16.76 16.54
C LYS A 2 -20.26 -16.54 15.28
N LYS A 3 -20.79 -15.90 14.25
CA LYS A 3 -19.96 -15.36 13.18
C LYS A 3 -19.05 -14.33 13.83
N GLU A 4 -17.80 -14.68 14.01
CA GLU A 4 -16.78 -13.73 14.46
C GLU A 4 -16.73 -12.59 13.46
N ASN A 5 -16.95 -11.38 13.97
CA ASN A 5 -17.09 -10.20 13.14
C ASN A 5 -15.72 -9.82 12.58
N ILE A 6 -15.67 -9.41 11.31
CA ILE A 6 -14.48 -8.82 10.71
C ILE A 6 -14.66 -7.31 10.82
N ASP A 7 -13.74 -6.67 11.50
CA ASP A 7 -13.74 -5.22 11.66
C ASP A 7 -12.87 -4.57 10.57
N ILE A 8 -13.42 -3.57 9.88
CA ILE A 8 -12.67 -2.75 8.94
C ILE A 8 -12.40 -1.42 9.63
N VAL A 9 -11.14 -1.15 9.89
CA VAL A 9 -10.69 0.01 10.67
C VAL A 9 -9.60 0.78 9.94
N LYS A 10 -9.42 2.05 10.25
CA LYS A 10 -8.28 2.81 9.76
C LYS A 10 -6.99 2.33 10.42
N ALA A 11 -5.89 2.39 9.68
CA ALA A 11 -4.56 2.14 10.22
C ALA A 11 -4.09 3.38 11.00
N GLU A 12 -4.42 3.45 12.28
CA GLU A 12 -4.08 4.59 13.13
C GLU A 12 -3.68 4.15 14.54
N GLY A 13 -2.98 5.03 15.25
CA GLY A 13 -2.56 4.78 16.62
C GLY A 13 -1.65 3.56 16.75
N GLU A 14 -1.94 2.72 17.73
CA GLU A 14 -1.15 1.50 18.00
C GLU A 14 -1.20 0.47 16.87
N LEU A 15 -2.24 0.49 16.02
CA LEU A 15 -2.39 -0.46 14.94
C LEU A 15 -1.29 -0.31 13.88
N ILE A 16 -0.71 0.88 13.73
CA ILE A 16 0.38 1.13 12.78
C ILE A 16 1.59 0.25 13.13
N GLU A 17 2.03 0.30 14.38
CA GLU A 17 3.20 -0.49 14.82
C GLU A 17 2.86 -1.96 15.04
N LEU A 18 1.67 -2.27 15.55
CA LEU A 18 1.25 -3.63 15.82
C LEU A 18 1.31 -4.54 14.58
N HIS A 19 0.99 -3.98 13.40
CA HIS A 19 0.92 -4.74 12.15
C HIS A 19 2.01 -4.39 11.13
N ALA A 20 2.94 -3.49 11.47
CA ALA A 20 3.96 -2.98 10.54
C ALA A 20 4.78 -4.09 9.85
N ASP A 21 5.11 -5.16 10.56
CA ASP A 21 5.92 -6.25 10.03
C ASP A 21 5.17 -7.14 9.04
N GLU A 22 3.84 -7.08 9.03
CA GLU A 22 2.98 -7.86 8.14
C GLU A 22 2.68 -7.13 6.81
N ILE A 23 2.84 -5.81 6.78
CA ILE A 23 2.48 -4.97 5.63
C ILE A 23 3.34 -5.25 4.39
N PRO A 24 4.68 -5.43 4.48
CA PRO A 24 5.50 -5.70 3.29
C PRO A 24 5.07 -6.94 2.52
N GLU A 25 4.70 -8.03 3.22
CA GLU A 25 4.23 -9.26 2.57
C GLU A 25 2.90 -9.05 1.84
N LEU A 26 1.96 -8.34 2.49
CA LEU A 26 0.67 -8.02 1.88
C LEU A 26 0.85 -7.09 0.68
N ALA A 27 1.66 -6.03 0.80
CA ALA A 27 1.98 -5.13 -0.30
C ALA A 27 2.64 -5.87 -1.46
N TRP A 28 3.62 -6.74 -1.19
CA TRP A 28 4.27 -7.54 -2.22
C TRP A 28 3.27 -8.38 -3.01
N SER A 29 2.30 -8.96 -2.35
CA SER A 29 1.30 -9.83 -2.97
C SER A 29 0.41 -9.15 -4.01
N THR A 30 0.39 -7.80 -4.03
CA THR A 30 -0.42 -7.02 -4.99
C THR A 30 0.23 -6.89 -6.37
N GLY A 31 1.56 -7.05 -6.47
CA GLY A 31 2.25 -6.92 -7.76
C GLY A 31 3.65 -7.53 -7.75
N PRO A 32 3.82 -8.81 -7.39
CA PRO A 32 5.14 -9.40 -7.15
C PRO A 32 6.07 -9.31 -8.36
N VAL A 33 5.57 -9.50 -9.57
CA VAL A 33 6.37 -9.42 -10.80
C VAL A 33 6.89 -8.00 -11.03
N SER A 34 6.04 -7.00 -10.84
CA SER A 34 6.41 -5.59 -10.98
C SER A 34 7.44 -5.18 -9.92
N TYR A 35 7.20 -5.54 -8.67
CA TYR A 35 8.11 -5.19 -7.57
C TYR A 35 9.47 -5.90 -7.70
N GLU A 36 9.49 -7.17 -8.10
CA GLU A 36 10.73 -7.88 -8.40
C GLU A 36 11.51 -7.22 -9.53
N TYR A 37 10.83 -6.81 -10.60
CA TYR A 37 11.46 -6.09 -11.70
C TYR A 37 12.09 -4.77 -11.23
N HIS A 38 11.37 -3.97 -10.46
CA HIS A 38 11.85 -2.67 -10.01
C HIS A 38 12.95 -2.78 -8.96
N MET A 39 12.76 -3.60 -7.94
CA MET A 39 13.61 -3.63 -6.74
C MET A 39 14.77 -4.61 -6.86
N LYS A 40 14.64 -5.70 -7.65
CA LYS A 40 15.63 -6.78 -7.79
C LYS A 40 15.93 -7.57 -6.52
N ARG A 41 15.74 -6.97 -5.35
CA ARG A 41 15.99 -7.54 -4.03
C ARG A 41 14.76 -7.38 -3.15
N ARG A 42 14.18 -8.51 -2.70
CA ARG A 42 12.98 -8.50 -1.85
C ARG A 42 13.18 -7.69 -0.58
N SER A 43 14.33 -7.82 0.08
CA SER A 43 14.62 -7.06 1.30
C SER A 43 14.65 -5.54 1.10
N LEU A 44 14.98 -5.06 -0.11
CA LEU A 44 14.91 -3.65 -0.45
C LEU A 44 13.46 -3.15 -0.53
N PHE A 45 12.59 -3.95 -1.14
CA PHE A 45 11.14 -3.68 -1.16
C PHE A 45 10.59 -3.64 0.27
N ASP A 46 10.87 -4.66 1.08
CA ASP A 46 10.35 -4.77 2.44
C ASP A 46 10.77 -3.57 3.29
N ALA A 47 12.05 -3.18 3.25
CA ALA A 47 12.55 -2.01 3.98
C ALA A 47 11.87 -0.71 3.50
N SER A 48 11.71 -0.53 2.18
CA SER A 48 11.06 0.66 1.63
C SER A 48 9.59 0.76 2.03
N VAL A 49 8.86 -0.36 2.01
CA VAL A 49 7.45 -0.40 2.43
C VAL A 49 7.31 -0.16 3.93
N GLN A 50 8.18 -0.73 4.78
CA GLN A 50 8.13 -0.49 6.22
C GLN A 50 8.37 0.97 6.59
N ARG A 51 9.30 1.65 5.90
CA ARG A 51 9.52 3.09 6.09
C ARG A 51 8.36 3.92 5.58
N SER A 52 7.87 3.60 4.38
CA SER A 52 6.70 4.25 3.78
C SER A 52 5.46 4.12 4.68
N TRP A 53 5.23 2.94 5.26
CA TRP A 53 4.12 2.68 6.17
C TRP A 53 4.08 3.65 7.35
N ARG A 54 5.23 3.97 7.92
CA ARG A 54 5.37 4.89 9.06
C ARG A 54 5.46 6.35 8.68
N THR A 55 5.57 6.67 7.38
CA THR A 55 5.77 8.05 6.90
C THR A 55 4.51 8.55 6.20
N PRO A 56 3.78 9.50 6.80
CA PRO A 56 2.58 10.08 6.20
C PRO A 56 2.84 10.66 4.80
N GLY A 57 1.85 10.55 3.91
CA GLY A 57 1.91 11.12 2.58
C GLY A 57 2.77 10.35 1.58
N THR A 58 3.27 9.18 1.92
CA THR A 58 3.99 8.30 1.00
C THR A 58 3.08 7.25 0.38
N LEU A 59 3.60 6.49 -0.59
CA LEU A 59 2.79 5.60 -1.42
C LEU A 59 2.15 4.43 -0.64
N PHE A 60 2.86 3.87 0.35
CA PHE A 60 2.38 2.78 1.21
C PHE A 60 2.10 3.24 2.64
N SER A 61 1.75 4.51 2.82
CA SER A 61 1.54 5.09 4.14
C SER A 61 0.29 4.57 4.84
N ALA A 62 0.40 4.36 6.14
CA ALA A 62 -0.71 4.00 7.02
C ALA A 62 -1.82 5.06 7.03
N ASP A 63 -1.50 6.33 6.78
CA ASP A 63 -2.47 7.44 6.77
C ASP A 63 -3.59 7.28 5.73
N SER A 64 -3.35 6.50 4.70
CA SER A 64 -4.30 6.18 3.63
C SER A 64 -4.76 4.72 3.63
N ALA A 65 -4.48 3.99 4.70
CA ALA A 65 -4.75 2.56 4.79
C ALA A 65 -5.96 2.23 5.69
N ILE A 66 -6.64 1.16 5.32
CA ILE A 66 -7.58 0.44 6.17
C ILE A 66 -7.07 -0.98 6.41
N LEU A 67 -7.36 -1.49 7.59
CA LEU A 67 -7.04 -2.84 8.02
C LEU A 67 -8.31 -3.64 8.20
N SER A 68 -8.27 -4.90 7.82
CA SER A 68 -9.30 -5.87 8.15
C SER A 68 -8.79 -6.74 9.30
N ILE A 69 -9.47 -6.69 10.43
CA ILE A 69 -9.02 -7.32 11.68
C ILE A 69 -10.12 -8.26 12.21
N ARG A 70 -9.71 -9.40 12.74
CA ARG A 70 -10.54 -10.32 13.51
C ARG A 70 -9.79 -10.77 14.75
N GLU A 71 -10.36 -10.54 15.93
CA GLU A 71 -9.75 -10.91 17.22
C GLU A 71 -8.28 -10.44 17.35
N GLY A 72 -8.02 -9.20 16.95
CA GLY A 72 -6.69 -8.59 16.97
C GLY A 72 -5.71 -9.07 15.89
N LYS A 73 -6.13 -10.01 15.02
CA LYS A 73 -5.29 -10.53 13.92
C LYS A 73 -5.58 -9.79 12.62
N LEU A 74 -4.54 -9.35 11.95
CA LEU A 74 -4.64 -8.77 10.62
C LEU A 74 -5.03 -9.83 9.60
N LEU A 75 -6.07 -9.56 8.81
CA LEU A 75 -6.55 -10.41 7.72
C LEU A 75 -6.24 -9.83 6.34
N GLY A 76 -6.12 -8.52 6.24
CA GLY A 76 -5.84 -7.83 5.00
C GLY A 76 -5.64 -6.33 5.18
N VAL A 77 -5.14 -5.68 4.15
CA VAL A 77 -4.89 -4.24 4.07
C VAL A 77 -5.37 -3.70 2.73
N ALA A 78 -5.89 -2.49 2.73
CA ALA A 78 -6.08 -1.73 1.51
C ALA A 78 -5.57 -0.30 1.70
N ILE A 79 -4.96 0.26 0.65
CA ILE A 79 -4.41 1.61 0.61
C ILE A 79 -5.14 2.37 -0.49
N ALA A 80 -5.79 3.47 -0.12
CA ALA A 80 -6.59 4.26 -1.06
C ALA A 80 -6.52 5.75 -0.73
N PHE A 81 -6.40 6.57 -1.75
CA PHE A 81 -6.28 8.02 -1.63
C PHE A 81 -6.83 8.74 -2.86
N ASN A 82 -6.88 10.07 -2.83
CA ASN A 82 -7.24 10.85 -4.00
C ASN A 82 -6.22 10.65 -5.12
N GLY A 83 -6.67 10.29 -6.32
CA GLY A 83 -5.78 10.04 -7.46
C GLY A 83 -4.83 11.19 -7.79
N THR A 84 -5.21 12.45 -7.47
CA THR A 84 -4.34 13.62 -7.63
C THR A 84 -3.09 13.55 -6.76
N GLU A 85 -3.12 12.82 -5.65
CA GLU A 85 -2.00 12.69 -4.72
C GLU A 85 -0.92 11.70 -5.19
N PHE A 86 -1.22 10.87 -6.20
CA PHE A 86 -0.34 9.76 -6.59
C PHE A 86 1.10 10.22 -6.86
N LYS A 87 1.28 11.27 -7.66
CA LYS A 87 2.61 11.79 -8.01
C LYS A 87 3.36 12.34 -6.80
N GLU A 88 2.66 13.01 -5.91
CA GLU A 88 3.25 13.56 -4.67
C GLU A 88 3.67 12.44 -3.73
N ARG A 89 2.83 11.40 -3.57
CA ARG A 89 3.12 10.22 -2.76
C ARG A 89 4.31 9.42 -3.29
N VAL A 90 4.45 9.31 -4.60
CA VAL A 90 5.65 8.72 -5.23
C VAL A 90 6.88 9.59 -4.97
N ALA A 91 6.79 10.91 -5.15
CA ALA A 91 7.90 11.81 -4.91
C ALA A 91 8.35 11.82 -3.44
N ALA A 92 7.42 11.64 -2.51
CA ALA A 92 7.68 11.56 -1.07
C ALA A 92 8.51 10.33 -0.65
N LEU A 93 8.72 9.37 -1.53
CA LEU A 93 9.65 8.25 -1.32
C LEU A 93 11.12 8.69 -1.43
N GLY A 94 11.42 9.81 -2.12
CA GLY A 94 12.80 10.29 -2.30
C GLY A 94 13.57 10.46 -1.00
N PRO A 95 13.07 11.21 -0.01
CA PRO A 95 13.71 11.34 1.30
C PRO A 95 13.94 9.99 2.02
N LEU A 96 13.03 9.04 1.87
CA LEU A 96 13.20 7.71 2.47
C LEU A 96 14.37 6.94 1.84
N TRP A 97 14.57 7.07 0.53
CA TRP A 97 15.74 6.49 -0.14
C TRP A 97 17.05 7.11 0.35
N GLU A 98 17.08 8.41 0.62
CA GLU A 98 18.25 9.09 1.20
C GLU A 98 18.55 8.60 2.62
N GLU A 99 17.51 8.39 3.43
CA GLU A 99 17.66 7.81 4.77
C GLU A 99 18.18 6.37 4.72
N MET A 100 17.65 5.55 3.82
CA MET A 100 18.08 4.18 3.61
C MET A 100 19.55 4.10 3.14
N LEU A 101 19.97 5.05 2.28
CA LEU A 101 21.36 5.16 1.83
C LEU A 101 22.30 5.51 3.01
N LYS A 102 21.90 6.46 3.86
CA LYS A 102 22.67 6.82 5.08
C LYS A 102 22.75 5.68 6.08
N ALA A 103 21.71 4.84 6.14
CA ALA A 103 21.64 3.67 7.00
C ALA A 103 22.33 2.41 6.40
N GLU A 104 22.94 2.54 5.21
CA GLU A 104 23.57 1.44 4.48
C GLU A 104 22.62 0.27 4.14
N GLU A 105 21.30 0.52 4.09
CA GLU A 105 20.28 -0.45 3.72
C GLU A 105 20.14 -0.59 2.20
N VAL A 106 20.54 0.44 1.47
CA VAL A 106 20.55 0.51 0.00
C VAL A 106 21.83 1.18 -0.48
N THR A 107 22.30 0.81 -1.67
CA THR A 107 23.42 1.48 -2.32
C THR A 107 22.93 2.56 -3.29
N ALA A 108 23.81 3.52 -3.62
CA ALA A 108 23.50 4.52 -4.65
C ALA A 108 23.22 3.88 -6.03
N GLU A 109 23.94 2.80 -6.35
CA GLU A 109 23.73 2.04 -7.59
C GLU A 109 22.34 1.37 -7.63
N GLU A 110 21.87 0.80 -6.51
CA GLU A 110 20.52 0.24 -6.42
C GLU A 110 19.44 1.32 -6.62
N ILE A 111 19.61 2.51 -6.01
CA ILE A 111 18.67 3.63 -6.19
C ILE A 111 18.59 4.05 -7.66
N VAL A 112 19.73 4.24 -8.30
CA VAL A 112 19.81 4.58 -9.73
C VAL A 112 19.13 3.49 -10.56
N GLY A 113 19.42 2.23 -10.29
CA GLY A 113 18.81 1.10 -10.98
C GLY A 113 17.29 1.03 -10.81
N VAL A 114 16.75 1.31 -9.63
CA VAL A 114 15.29 1.41 -9.41
C VAL A 114 14.71 2.55 -10.26
N ALA A 115 15.33 3.72 -10.27
CA ALA A 115 14.87 4.87 -11.03
C ALA A 115 14.86 4.60 -12.55
N GLU A 116 15.91 3.97 -13.06
CA GLU A 116 16.02 3.61 -14.49
C GLU A 116 14.94 2.58 -14.89
N ARG A 117 14.75 1.52 -14.09
CA ARG A 117 13.71 0.50 -14.34
C ARG A 117 12.30 1.09 -14.26
N SER A 118 12.06 1.99 -13.30
CA SER A 118 10.79 2.70 -13.18
C SER A 118 10.51 3.57 -14.40
N LYS A 119 11.54 4.24 -14.94
CA LYS A 119 11.42 5.02 -16.17
C LYS A 119 11.12 4.12 -17.37
N LEU A 120 11.82 2.99 -17.51
CA LEU A 120 11.61 2.04 -18.61
C LEU A 120 10.22 1.42 -18.58
N ALA A 121 9.68 1.14 -17.39
CA ALA A 121 8.36 0.54 -17.21
C ALA A 121 7.21 1.57 -17.08
N SER A 122 7.51 2.86 -17.19
CA SER A 122 6.53 3.95 -16.94
C SER A 122 5.28 3.90 -17.84
N TRP A 123 5.38 3.29 -19.01
CA TRP A 123 4.26 3.09 -19.92
C TRP A 123 3.22 2.07 -19.42
N LEU A 124 3.59 1.23 -18.43
CA LEU A 124 2.67 0.32 -17.73
C LEU A 124 1.92 1.00 -16.58
N ASN A 125 2.35 2.21 -16.19
CA ASN A 125 1.69 2.89 -15.09
C ASN A 125 0.25 3.24 -15.49
N PRO A 126 -0.71 3.07 -14.55
CA PRO A 126 -2.09 3.42 -14.81
C PRO A 126 -2.23 4.92 -15.07
N VAL A 127 -3.19 5.27 -15.91
CA VAL A 127 -3.65 6.65 -16.04
C VAL A 127 -4.60 6.91 -14.88
N ILE A 128 -4.15 7.67 -13.89
CA ILE A 128 -4.97 8.02 -12.73
C ILE A 128 -5.62 9.37 -13.01
N TYR A 129 -6.96 9.38 -13.02
CA TYR A 129 -7.74 10.59 -13.29
C TYR A 129 -7.83 11.48 -12.04
N SER A 130 -7.88 12.79 -12.26
CA SER A 130 -8.18 13.74 -11.20
C SER A 130 -9.61 13.51 -10.69
N ASN A 131 -9.83 13.72 -9.39
CA ASN A 131 -11.13 13.49 -8.75
C ASN A 131 -11.60 12.03 -8.69
N THR A 132 -10.66 11.11 -8.77
CA THR A 132 -10.88 9.67 -8.63
C THR A 132 -10.48 9.22 -7.23
N PHE A 133 -11.29 8.39 -6.60
CA PHE A 133 -10.86 7.63 -5.42
C PHE A 133 -10.06 6.42 -5.89
N TYR A 134 -8.75 6.50 -5.70
CA TYR A 134 -7.81 5.51 -6.23
C TYR A 134 -7.40 4.50 -5.16
N VAL A 135 -7.65 3.23 -5.43
CA VAL A 135 -7.17 2.12 -4.60
C VAL A 135 -5.84 1.64 -5.17
N HIS A 136 -4.76 2.01 -4.49
CA HIS A 136 -3.39 1.69 -4.88
C HIS A 136 -3.04 0.22 -4.62
N ALA A 137 -3.52 -0.33 -3.51
CA ALA A 137 -3.25 -1.71 -3.13
C ALA A 137 -4.42 -2.28 -2.32
N ILE A 138 -4.73 -3.54 -2.55
CA ILE A 138 -5.66 -4.32 -1.71
C ILE A 138 -5.15 -5.76 -1.63
N ALA A 139 -4.93 -6.25 -0.43
CA ALA A 139 -4.43 -7.58 -0.19
C ALA A 139 -5.15 -8.27 0.95
N VAL A 140 -5.38 -9.57 0.80
CA VAL A 140 -5.96 -10.45 1.82
C VAL A 140 -5.00 -11.60 2.05
N LYS A 141 -4.68 -11.87 3.31
CA LYS A 141 -3.84 -13.00 3.69
C LYS A 141 -4.39 -14.31 3.12
N PRO A 142 -3.52 -15.24 2.66
CA PRO A 142 -3.97 -16.49 2.05
C PRO A 142 -4.96 -17.27 2.90
N GLU A 143 -4.73 -17.37 4.21
CA GLU A 143 -5.58 -18.07 5.17
C GLU A 143 -6.94 -17.41 5.42
N ALA A 144 -7.09 -16.14 5.06
CA ALA A 144 -8.33 -15.37 5.19
C ALA A 144 -9.14 -15.28 3.89
N ARG A 145 -8.60 -15.80 2.80
CA ARG A 145 -9.29 -15.81 1.49
C ARG A 145 -10.54 -16.70 1.54
N GLY A 146 -11.53 -16.36 0.73
CA GLY A 146 -12.82 -17.06 0.73
C GLY A 146 -13.75 -16.69 1.89
N GLN A 147 -13.30 -15.85 2.84
CA GLN A 147 -14.06 -15.43 4.02
C GLN A 147 -14.70 -14.03 3.87
N ARG A 148 -14.85 -13.53 2.64
CA ARG A 148 -15.43 -12.23 2.29
C ARG A 148 -14.62 -11.00 2.74
N VAL A 149 -13.37 -11.17 3.20
CA VAL A 149 -12.52 -10.05 3.69
C VAL A 149 -12.36 -8.97 2.61
N GLY A 150 -11.95 -9.35 1.39
CA GLY A 150 -11.80 -8.41 0.28
C GLY A 150 -13.10 -7.69 -0.09
N TYR A 151 -14.23 -8.40 -0.04
CA TYR A 151 -15.54 -7.80 -0.28
C TYR A 151 -15.85 -6.71 0.76
N LEU A 152 -15.66 -6.99 2.03
CA LEU A 152 -15.92 -6.02 3.11
C LEU A 152 -15.02 -4.79 3.01
N MET A 153 -13.74 -4.99 2.68
CA MET A 153 -12.82 -3.86 2.44
C MET A 153 -13.27 -3.01 1.25
N MET A 154 -13.65 -3.63 0.13
CA MET A 154 -14.14 -2.91 -1.04
C MET A 154 -15.45 -2.17 -0.74
N GLU A 155 -16.39 -2.79 -0.04
CA GLU A 155 -17.63 -2.15 0.38
C GLU A 155 -17.38 -0.91 1.26
N TYR A 156 -16.43 -1.02 2.21
CA TYR A 156 -16.00 0.11 3.02
C TYR A 156 -15.43 1.24 2.15
N LEU A 157 -14.52 0.93 1.21
CA LEU A 157 -13.88 1.92 0.34
C LEU A 157 -14.89 2.59 -0.61
N PHE A 158 -15.85 1.84 -1.16
CA PHE A 158 -16.92 2.41 -1.98
C PHE A 158 -17.80 3.38 -1.19
N ASN A 159 -18.17 3.01 0.03
CA ASN A 159 -18.98 3.89 0.88
C ASN A 159 -18.18 5.15 1.24
N LYS A 160 -16.89 4.99 1.55
CA LYS A 160 -16.00 6.11 1.84
C LYS A 160 -15.84 7.06 0.65
N ALA A 161 -15.65 6.53 -0.55
CA ALA A 161 -15.58 7.33 -1.77
C ALA A 161 -16.86 8.16 -1.99
N LYS A 162 -18.03 7.55 -1.79
CA LYS A 162 -19.34 8.24 -1.88
C LYS A 162 -19.48 9.33 -0.82
N GLU A 163 -19.14 9.05 0.43
CA GLU A 163 -19.18 10.03 1.52
C GLU A 163 -18.30 11.25 1.23
N LEU A 164 -17.15 11.03 0.60
CA LEU A 164 -16.20 12.08 0.21
C LEU A 164 -16.59 12.79 -1.10
N GLY A 165 -17.67 12.35 -1.78
CA GLY A 165 -18.18 12.98 -3.00
C GLY A 165 -17.44 12.61 -4.28
N TYR A 166 -16.62 11.55 -4.27
CA TYR A 166 -15.98 11.06 -5.49
C TYR A 166 -17.02 10.47 -6.45
N GLN A 167 -16.85 10.76 -7.74
CA GLN A 167 -17.70 10.23 -8.80
C GLN A 167 -17.07 9.03 -9.51
N GLU A 168 -15.76 8.91 -9.40
CA GLU A 168 -14.98 7.84 -9.99
C GLU A 168 -14.22 7.07 -8.92
N PHE A 169 -14.17 5.75 -9.12
CA PHE A 169 -13.45 4.82 -8.29
C PHE A 169 -12.55 3.98 -9.19
N GLN A 170 -11.25 3.98 -8.93
CA GLN A 170 -10.28 3.28 -9.75
C GLN A 170 -9.50 2.27 -8.90
N LEU A 171 -9.31 1.08 -9.47
CA LEU A 171 -8.46 0.01 -8.97
C LEU A 171 -7.66 -0.53 -10.15
N ASP A 172 -6.36 -0.76 -10.00
CA ASP A 172 -5.50 -1.35 -11.03
C ASP A 172 -5.16 -2.81 -10.70
#